data_fd9dc93511f588cf83133e78f0eaa5a7
#
_entry.id   fd9dc93511f588cf83133e78f0eaa5a7
#
_cell.length_a   1.000
_cell.length_b   1.000
_cell.length_c   1.000
_cell.angle_alpha   90.00
_cell.angle_beta   90.00
_cell.angle_gamma   90.00
#
_symmetry.space_group_name_H-M   'P 1'
#
loop_
_entity.id
_entity.type
_entity.pdbx_description
1 polymer ?
#
loop_
_entity_poly.entity_id
_entity_poly.type
_entity_poly.pdbx_seq_one_letter_code
_entity_poly.pdbx_strand_id
1 'polypeptide(L)'
;MEKILTENPGRFVIFPIEHNEIWEYYKQHQAAFWTAEEVDLTNDIRDWESLTENEKYFVKNVLSFFAASDGIVNENLAENFYREVQYPEAKFFYGIQLAMENIHSLMYSLLIDTYISNPTEKDECFNAIDRLPAVQKKAKWALEWIDNSSFAERLVAFAAVEGIFFSGSFCSIFWMKSRGIMQGLCNANSLIFKDENLHCDFAIHLVNNHLDEKPSEKRIKEILLSALEIEKEFITESLPVSLIGMNSNLMKQYLEFVVDGLLLKLGCSKEFNVEQPFKFMEQIAVETKGNFFESRTMEYQKAKLNETITFTEDF
;
A
#
# COMPACT_ATOMS: atom_id res chain seq x y z
N MET A 1 -21.52 -18.97 -9.57
CA MET A 1 -21.08 -18.52 -8.20
C MET A 1 -19.61 -18.93 -8.11
N GLU A 2 -18.74 -17.98 -7.81
CA GLU A 2 -17.29 -18.20 -7.74
C GLU A 2 -16.95 -19.32 -6.74
N LYS A 3 -16.03 -20.23 -7.11
CA LYS A 3 -15.66 -21.37 -6.24
C LYS A 3 -15.07 -20.90 -4.92
N ILE A 4 -14.24 -19.86 -4.93
CA ILE A 4 -13.64 -19.26 -3.74
C ILE A 4 -14.68 -18.73 -2.75
N LEU A 5 -15.91 -18.45 -3.19
CA LEU A 5 -17.03 -17.97 -2.36
C LEU A 5 -18.02 -19.10 -1.99
N THR A 6 -17.82 -20.32 -2.51
CA THR A 6 -18.70 -21.45 -2.24
C THR A 6 -18.46 -21.96 -0.82
N GLU A 7 -19.53 -22.15 -0.05
CA GLU A 7 -19.44 -22.64 1.32
C GLU A 7 -18.58 -23.91 1.41
N ASN A 8 -17.56 -23.86 2.27
CA ASN A 8 -16.65 -24.96 2.55
C ASN A 8 -16.77 -25.39 4.01
N PRO A 9 -17.36 -26.55 4.31
CA PRO A 9 -17.44 -27.07 5.68
C PRO A 9 -16.06 -27.31 6.32
N GLY A 10 -15.01 -27.56 5.51
CA GLY A 10 -13.64 -27.76 5.96
C GLY A 10 -12.87 -26.47 6.28
N ARG A 11 -13.44 -25.28 5.99
CA ARG A 11 -12.74 -23.97 6.10
C ARG A 11 -12.20 -23.61 7.48
N PHE A 12 -12.55 -24.35 8.51
CA PHE A 12 -12.07 -24.09 9.87
C PHE A 12 -10.75 -24.76 10.19
N VAL A 13 -10.21 -25.58 9.29
CA VAL A 13 -8.98 -26.32 9.46
C VAL A 13 -8.06 -26.04 8.26
N ILE A 14 -6.81 -25.61 8.53
CA ILE A 14 -5.89 -25.23 7.48
C ILE A 14 -5.28 -26.41 6.71
N PHE A 15 -5.17 -27.58 7.33
CA PHE A 15 -4.59 -28.77 6.70
C PHE A 15 -5.66 -29.78 6.25
N PRO A 16 -5.44 -30.43 5.10
CA PRO A 16 -4.31 -30.26 4.16
C PRO A 16 -4.39 -28.91 3.42
N ILE A 17 -3.23 -28.37 3.00
CA ILE A 17 -3.19 -27.21 2.10
C ILE A 17 -3.70 -27.64 0.73
N GLU A 18 -4.76 -27.02 0.25
CA GLU A 18 -5.37 -27.29 -1.05
C GLU A 18 -4.94 -26.29 -2.13
N HIS A 19 -4.65 -25.05 -1.74
CA HIS A 19 -4.26 -23.96 -2.63
C HIS A 19 -2.83 -23.49 -2.29
N ASN A 20 -1.83 -24.24 -2.77
CA ASN A 20 -0.42 -24.00 -2.44
C ASN A 20 0.04 -22.58 -2.86
N GLU A 21 -0.43 -22.06 -4.01
CA GLU A 21 -0.07 -20.76 -4.52
C GLU A 21 -0.56 -19.64 -3.59
N ILE A 22 -1.78 -19.75 -3.07
CA ILE A 22 -2.35 -18.83 -2.07
C ILE A 22 -1.58 -18.94 -0.75
N TRP A 23 -1.25 -20.18 -0.34
CA TRP A 23 -0.47 -20.41 0.87
C TRP A 23 0.93 -19.79 0.81
N GLU A 24 1.58 -19.80 -0.36
CA GLU A 24 2.87 -19.15 -0.55
C GLU A 24 2.79 -17.62 -0.37
N TYR A 25 1.73 -16.97 -0.84
CA TYR A 25 1.50 -15.54 -0.57
C TYR A 25 1.43 -15.25 0.93
N TYR A 26 0.67 -16.06 1.69
CA TYR A 26 0.63 -15.94 3.14
C TYR A 26 2.01 -16.11 3.77
N LYS A 27 2.77 -17.13 3.35
CA LYS A 27 4.12 -17.38 3.87
C LYS A 27 5.10 -16.26 3.53
N GLN A 28 5.00 -15.67 2.34
CA GLN A 28 5.79 -14.50 1.96
C GLN A 28 5.48 -13.32 2.87
N HIS A 29 4.21 -13.04 3.11
CA HIS A 29 3.79 -11.95 3.98
C HIS A 29 4.24 -12.17 5.43
N GLN A 30 4.07 -13.39 5.94
CA GLN A 30 4.54 -13.77 7.28
C GLN A 30 6.06 -13.58 7.45
N ALA A 31 6.85 -13.91 6.43
CA ALA A 31 8.30 -13.75 6.49
C ALA A 31 8.76 -12.29 6.38
N ALA A 32 7.95 -11.41 5.78
CA ALA A 32 8.20 -9.97 5.68
C ALA A 32 7.71 -9.16 6.89
N PHE A 33 7.08 -9.79 7.87
CA PHE A 33 6.48 -9.11 9.02
C PHE A 33 7.46 -8.18 9.73
N TRP A 34 7.01 -6.96 10.01
CA TRP A 34 7.73 -5.91 10.72
C TRP A 34 6.77 -5.15 11.65
N THR A 35 7.31 -4.32 12.54
CA THR A 35 6.53 -3.45 13.42
C THR A 35 6.97 -1.99 13.30
N ALA A 36 6.07 -1.07 13.60
CA ALA A 36 6.35 0.37 13.47
C ALA A 36 7.51 0.84 14.37
N GLU A 37 7.72 0.19 15.52
CA GLU A 37 8.79 0.49 16.48
C GLU A 37 10.20 0.14 15.95
N GLU A 38 10.29 -0.65 14.88
CA GLU A 38 11.56 -1.02 14.27
C GLU A 38 12.13 0.07 13.37
N VAL A 39 11.33 1.10 13.04
CA VAL A 39 11.74 2.21 12.17
C VAL A 39 12.36 3.32 13.02
N ASP A 40 13.63 3.64 12.78
CA ASP A 40 14.34 4.73 13.43
C ASP A 40 14.05 6.08 12.75
N LEU A 41 13.38 6.99 13.48
CA LEU A 41 13.03 8.34 13.04
C LEU A 41 13.96 9.43 13.62
N THR A 42 14.99 9.06 14.36
CA THR A 42 15.80 10.00 15.15
C THR A 42 16.45 11.08 14.29
N ASN A 43 16.95 10.72 13.12
CA ASN A 43 17.62 11.65 12.21
C ASN A 43 16.64 12.52 11.41
N ASP A 44 15.41 12.08 11.23
CA ASP A 44 14.41 12.76 10.41
C ASP A 44 13.97 14.10 11.00
N ILE A 45 14.03 14.27 12.33
CA ILE A 45 13.65 15.54 12.98
C ILE A 45 14.53 16.68 12.45
N ARG A 46 15.85 16.46 12.35
CA ARG A 46 16.78 17.46 11.82
C ARG A 46 16.53 17.72 10.33
N ASP A 47 16.28 16.68 9.56
CA ASP A 47 15.99 16.80 8.13
C ASP A 47 14.67 17.56 7.94
N TRP A 48 13.62 17.23 8.73
CA TRP A 48 12.35 17.93 8.74
C TRP A 48 12.47 19.43 8.98
N GLU A 49 13.29 19.83 9.97
CA GLU A 49 13.57 21.25 10.26
C GLU A 49 14.20 21.98 9.07
N SER A 50 15.00 21.28 8.26
CA SER A 50 15.71 21.81 7.11
C SER A 50 14.87 21.89 5.82
N LEU A 51 13.71 21.20 5.77
CA LEU A 51 12.81 21.23 4.61
C LEU A 51 12.24 22.62 4.39
N THR A 52 12.01 22.95 3.11
CA THR A 52 11.23 24.15 2.74
C THR A 52 9.77 24.00 3.16
N GLU A 53 9.05 25.11 3.31
CA GLU A 53 7.62 25.08 3.64
C GLU A 53 6.78 24.32 2.59
N ASN A 54 7.15 24.36 1.33
CA ASN A 54 6.51 23.58 0.26
C ASN A 54 6.72 22.08 0.45
N GLU A 55 7.93 21.67 0.81
CA GLU A 55 8.24 20.25 1.09
C GLU A 55 7.51 19.76 2.32
N LYS A 56 7.49 20.53 3.41
CA LYS A 56 6.72 20.22 4.61
C LYS A 56 5.24 20.11 4.32
N TYR A 57 4.69 21.06 3.56
CA TYR A 57 3.29 21.00 3.13
C TYR A 57 2.99 19.73 2.33
N PHE A 58 3.86 19.41 1.38
CA PHE A 58 3.71 18.20 0.56
C PHE A 58 3.71 16.93 1.42
N VAL A 59 4.75 16.75 2.28
CA VAL A 59 4.88 15.56 3.14
C VAL A 59 3.70 15.43 4.10
N LYS A 60 3.28 16.53 4.76
CA LYS A 60 2.10 16.52 5.64
C LYS A 60 0.86 15.96 4.93
N ASN A 61 0.58 16.44 3.73
CA ASN A 61 -0.62 16.01 3.00
C ASN A 61 -0.50 14.57 2.46
N VAL A 62 0.68 14.12 2.06
CA VAL A 62 0.91 12.71 1.69
C VAL A 62 0.69 11.79 2.89
N LEU A 63 1.25 12.12 4.05
CA LEU A 63 1.06 11.34 5.28
C LEU A 63 -0.40 11.32 5.73
N SER A 64 -1.08 12.48 5.62
CA SER A 64 -2.52 12.60 5.92
C SER A 64 -3.36 11.72 5.00
N PHE A 65 -3.01 11.67 3.71
CA PHE A 65 -3.67 10.79 2.75
C PHE A 65 -3.48 9.32 3.11
N PHE A 66 -2.26 8.87 3.40
CA PHE A 66 -1.99 7.49 3.78
C PHE A 66 -2.73 7.10 5.06
N ALA A 67 -2.60 7.89 6.13
CA ALA A 67 -3.27 7.62 7.40
C ALA A 67 -4.80 7.51 7.27
N ALA A 68 -5.39 8.24 6.31
CA ALA A 68 -6.82 8.21 6.03
C ALA A 68 -7.22 7.00 5.17
N SER A 69 -6.35 6.59 4.23
CA SER A 69 -6.65 5.54 3.24
C SER A 69 -6.63 4.15 3.84
N ASP A 70 -5.70 3.86 4.77
CA ASP A 70 -5.58 2.56 5.42
C ASP A 70 -6.86 2.16 6.17
N GLY A 71 -7.59 3.13 6.75
CA GLY A 71 -8.87 2.88 7.40
C GLY A 71 -9.93 2.35 6.42
N ILE A 72 -9.99 2.88 5.19
CA ILE A 72 -10.94 2.44 4.15
C ILE A 72 -10.54 1.07 3.61
N VAL A 73 -9.25 0.84 3.41
CA VAL A 73 -8.72 -0.47 3.00
C VAL A 73 -9.06 -1.54 4.02
N ASN A 74 -8.83 -1.26 5.31
CA ASN A 74 -9.14 -2.18 6.41
C ASN A 74 -10.62 -2.54 6.49
N GLU A 75 -11.52 -1.56 6.36
CA GLU A 75 -12.96 -1.80 6.39
C GLU A 75 -13.38 -2.75 5.26
N ASN A 76 -12.91 -2.51 4.04
CA ASN A 76 -13.18 -3.40 2.90
C ASN A 76 -12.64 -4.81 3.10
N LEU A 77 -11.41 -4.95 3.58
CA LEU A 77 -10.80 -6.26 3.85
C LEU A 77 -11.53 -7.03 4.94
N ALA A 78 -11.86 -6.37 6.06
CA ALA A 78 -12.53 -7.01 7.19
C ALA A 78 -13.97 -7.41 6.84
N GLU A 79 -14.74 -6.51 6.25
CA GLU A 79 -16.17 -6.73 6.02
C GLU A 79 -16.44 -7.58 4.78
N ASN A 80 -15.68 -7.43 3.71
CA ASN A 80 -15.97 -8.07 2.45
C ASN A 80 -15.06 -9.26 2.17
N PHE A 81 -13.78 -9.04 1.84
CA PHE A 81 -12.94 -10.14 1.34
C PHE A 81 -12.73 -11.24 2.37
N TYR A 82 -12.32 -10.92 3.60
CA TYR A 82 -12.10 -11.92 4.64
C TYR A 82 -13.37 -12.70 4.96
N ARG A 83 -14.54 -12.04 4.99
CA ARG A 83 -15.82 -12.66 5.30
C ARG A 83 -16.31 -13.56 4.17
N GLU A 84 -16.19 -13.12 2.92
CA GLU A 84 -16.77 -13.79 1.77
C GLU A 84 -15.98 -15.02 1.31
N VAL A 85 -14.63 -14.95 1.31
CA VAL A 85 -13.79 -16.06 0.84
C VAL A 85 -13.96 -17.29 1.74
N GLN A 86 -13.98 -18.48 1.11
CA GLN A 86 -14.17 -19.75 1.81
C GLN A 86 -12.93 -20.65 1.77
N TYR A 87 -11.89 -20.26 1.05
CA TYR A 87 -10.61 -20.97 1.08
C TYR A 87 -9.85 -20.61 2.37
N PRO A 88 -9.44 -21.60 3.20
CA PRO A 88 -8.68 -21.34 4.43
C PRO A 88 -7.41 -20.55 4.19
N GLU A 89 -6.67 -20.87 3.12
CA GLU A 89 -5.42 -20.21 2.76
C GLU A 89 -5.64 -18.72 2.44
N ALA A 90 -6.74 -18.37 1.74
CA ALA A 90 -7.09 -16.98 1.47
C ALA A 90 -7.47 -16.23 2.74
N LYS A 91 -8.16 -16.87 3.68
CA LYS A 91 -8.45 -16.27 5.00
C LYS A 91 -7.17 -16.01 5.79
N PHE A 92 -6.20 -16.88 5.73
CA PHE A 92 -4.90 -16.68 6.38
C PHE A 92 -4.17 -15.47 5.78
N PHE A 93 -4.18 -15.34 4.44
CA PHE A 93 -3.59 -14.18 3.78
C PHE A 93 -4.29 -12.88 4.17
N TYR A 94 -5.61 -12.81 4.06
CA TYR A 94 -6.34 -11.61 4.44
C TYR A 94 -6.22 -11.28 5.94
N GLY A 95 -6.09 -12.30 6.79
CA GLY A 95 -5.85 -12.09 8.22
C GLY A 95 -4.52 -11.40 8.52
N ILE A 96 -3.43 -11.80 7.85
CA ILE A 96 -2.13 -11.14 8.01
C ILE A 96 -2.12 -9.77 7.32
N GLN A 97 -2.77 -9.63 6.16
CA GLN A 97 -2.92 -8.33 5.49
C GLN A 97 -3.60 -7.32 6.42
N LEU A 98 -4.74 -7.66 7.04
CA LEU A 98 -5.40 -6.81 8.03
C LEU A 98 -4.48 -6.40 9.17
N ALA A 99 -3.64 -7.31 9.66
CA ALA A 99 -2.67 -7.01 10.71
C ALA A 99 -1.60 -6.03 10.23
N MET A 100 -1.14 -6.16 8.98
CA MET A 100 -0.14 -5.24 8.41
C MET A 100 -0.72 -3.86 8.10
N GLU A 101 -1.96 -3.77 7.63
CA GLU A 101 -2.63 -2.48 7.45
C GLU A 101 -2.77 -1.70 8.78
N ASN A 102 -2.98 -2.40 9.89
CA ASN A 102 -2.96 -1.76 11.22
C ASN A 102 -1.56 -1.24 11.57
N ILE A 103 -0.50 -1.94 11.16
CA ILE A 103 0.89 -1.50 11.36
C ILE A 103 1.20 -0.30 10.45
N HIS A 104 0.72 -0.29 9.19
CA HIS A 104 0.84 0.86 8.29
C HIS A 104 0.16 2.10 8.87
N SER A 105 -1.07 1.97 9.32
CA SER A 105 -1.84 3.04 9.97
C SER A 105 -1.13 3.58 11.21
N LEU A 106 -0.60 2.70 12.08
CA LEU A 106 0.22 3.10 13.23
C LEU A 106 1.48 3.83 12.78
N MET A 107 2.19 3.32 11.76
CA MET A 107 3.42 3.94 11.25
C MET A 107 3.16 5.36 10.73
N TYR A 108 2.12 5.56 9.91
CA TYR A 108 1.76 6.89 9.42
C TYR A 108 1.36 7.84 10.55
N SER A 109 0.66 7.33 11.57
CA SER A 109 0.32 8.10 12.76
C SER A 109 1.57 8.54 13.55
N LEU A 110 2.56 7.64 13.69
CA LEU A 110 3.83 7.96 14.33
C LEU A 110 4.66 8.97 13.54
N LEU A 111 4.67 8.89 12.20
CA LEU A 111 5.33 9.87 11.34
C LEU A 111 4.70 11.26 11.49
N ILE A 112 3.37 11.37 11.47
CA ILE A 112 2.64 12.61 11.72
C ILE A 112 2.96 13.14 13.13
N ASP A 113 2.91 12.28 14.14
CA ASP A 113 3.18 12.67 15.53
C ASP A 113 4.61 13.17 15.72
N THR A 114 5.57 12.58 15.04
CA THR A 114 7.00 12.92 15.12
C THR A 114 7.32 14.24 14.43
N TYR A 115 6.76 14.49 13.24
CA TYR A 115 7.14 15.67 12.46
C TYR A 115 6.29 16.91 12.76
N ILE A 116 5.05 16.74 13.17
CA ILE A 116 4.12 17.84 13.38
C ILE A 116 3.93 18.10 14.87
N SER A 117 4.56 19.16 15.36
CA SER A 117 4.47 19.54 16.78
C SER A 117 3.22 20.35 17.12
N ASN A 118 2.64 21.06 16.15
CA ASN A 118 1.44 21.88 16.36
C ASN A 118 0.19 20.99 16.51
N PRO A 119 -0.53 21.02 17.65
CA PRO A 119 -1.70 20.17 17.87
C PRO A 119 -2.83 20.38 16.88
N THR A 120 -3.06 21.62 16.42
CA THR A 120 -4.11 21.93 15.45
C THR A 120 -3.77 21.34 14.08
N GLU A 121 -2.52 21.52 13.61
CA GLU A 121 -2.09 20.93 12.34
C GLU A 121 -2.09 19.40 12.40
N LYS A 122 -1.75 18.81 13.53
CA LYS A 122 -1.81 17.37 13.75
C LYS A 122 -3.24 16.84 13.65
N ASP A 123 -4.20 17.52 14.30
CA ASP A 123 -5.62 17.20 14.19
C ASP A 123 -6.12 17.33 12.74
N GLU A 124 -5.66 18.34 12.01
CA GLU A 124 -5.98 18.49 10.58
C GLU A 124 -5.48 17.32 9.74
N CYS A 125 -4.29 16.80 10.02
CA CYS A 125 -3.76 15.63 9.32
C CYS A 125 -4.59 14.36 9.60
N PHE A 126 -4.97 14.12 10.83
CA PHE A 126 -5.76 12.94 11.20
C PHE A 126 -7.23 12.99 10.70
N ASN A 127 -7.73 14.18 10.36
CA ASN A 127 -9.07 14.38 9.82
C ASN A 127 -9.06 14.70 8.30
N ALA A 128 -8.08 14.19 7.56
CA ALA A 128 -7.88 14.51 6.15
C ALA A 128 -9.03 14.07 5.23
N ILE A 129 -9.70 12.95 5.53
CA ILE A 129 -10.86 12.48 4.76
C ILE A 129 -11.94 13.55 4.70
N ASP A 130 -12.22 14.24 5.83
CA ASP A 130 -13.27 15.24 5.90
C ASP A 130 -12.85 16.61 5.34
N ARG A 131 -11.56 16.86 5.22
CA ARG A 131 -11.00 18.19 4.91
C ARG A 131 -10.37 18.34 3.54
N LEU A 132 -9.83 17.26 2.97
CA LEU A 132 -9.13 17.30 1.69
C LEU A 132 -10.01 16.72 0.56
N PRO A 133 -10.55 17.57 -0.35
CA PRO A 133 -11.44 17.13 -1.42
C PRO A 133 -10.84 16.04 -2.31
N ALA A 134 -9.52 16.06 -2.52
CA ALA A 134 -8.83 15.06 -3.31
C ALA A 134 -8.78 13.68 -2.61
N VAL A 135 -8.61 13.65 -1.28
CA VAL A 135 -8.70 12.43 -0.48
C VAL A 135 -10.12 11.89 -0.48
N GLN A 136 -11.12 12.77 -0.32
CA GLN A 136 -12.55 12.40 -0.43
C GLN A 136 -12.87 11.76 -1.78
N LYS A 137 -12.30 12.27 -2.87
CA LYS A 137 -12.54 11.76 -4.22
C LYS A 137 -12.01 10.31 -4.38
N LYS A 138 -10.81 10.02 -3.86
CA LYS A 138 -10.25 8.67 -3.82
C LYS A 138 -11.09 7.74 -2.95
N ALA A 139 -11.43 8.18 -1.74
CA ALA A 139 -12.27 7.44 -0.81
C ALA A 139 -13.64 7.09 -1.42
N LYS A 140 -14.31 8.07 -2.01
CA LYS A 140 -15.60 7.88 -2.66
C LYS A 140 -15.51 6.87 -3.81
N TRP A 141 -14.46 6.94 -4.64
CA TRP A 141 -14.24 5.98 -5.71
C TRP A 141 -14.09 4.55 -5.14
N ALA A 142 -13.28 4.37 -4.10
CA ALA A 142 -13.09 3.06 -3.47
C ALA A 142 -14.42 2.50 -2.90
N LEU A 143 -15.17 3.31 -2.15
CA LEU A 143 -16.45 2.91 -1.56
C LEU A 143 -17.51 2.57 -2.63
N GLU A 144 -17.57 3.32 -3.75
CA GLU A 144 -18.49 3.00 -4.85
C GLU A 144 -18.26 1.61 -5.44
N TRP A 145 -16.99 1.18 -5.55
CA TRP A 145 -16.65 -0.17 -6.01
C TRP A 145 -16.94 -1.24 -4.96
N ILE A 146 -16.71 -0.95 -3.68
CA ILE A 146 -17.01 -1.86 -2.56
C ILE A 146 -18.49 -2.20 -2.54
N ASP A 147 -19.36 -1.20 -2.64
CA ASP A 147 -20.79 -1.35 -2.40
C ASP A 147 -21.57 -1.89 -3.61
N ASN A 148 -21.12 -1.61 -4.83
CA ASN A 148 -21.95 -1.75 -6.03
C ASN A 148 -21.40 -2.75 -7.07
N SER A 149 -20.37 -3.54 -6.74
CA SER A 149 -19.68 -4.36 -7.73
C SER A 149 -19.68 -5.86 -7.40
N SER A 150 -19.47 -6.68 -8.42
CA SER A 150 -19.22 -8.11 -8.23
C SER A 150 -17.91 -8.34 -7.48
N PHE A 151 -17.77 -9.52 -6.86
CA PHE A 151 -16.50 -9.91 -6.20
C PHE A 151 -15.29 -9.76 -7.12
N ALA A 152 -15.42 -10.17 -8.38
CA ALA A 152 -14.37 -10.06 -9.39
C ALA A 152 -13.96 -8.61 -9.69
N GLU A 153 -14.95 -7.72 -9.84
CA GLU A 153 -14.69 -6.29 -10.05
C GLU A 153 -14.10 -5.62 -8.81
N ARG A 154 -14.53 -6.00 -7.62
CA ARG A 154 -13.96 -5.51 -6.35
C ARG A 154 -12.49 -5.89 -6.20
N LEU A 155 -12.08 -7.10 -6.61
CA LEU A 155 -10.66 -7.49 -6.62
C LEU A 155 -9.83 -6.62 -7.56
N VAL A 156 -10.35 -6.30 -8.76
CA VAL A 156 -9.65 -5.41 -9.70
C VAL A 156 -9.59 -3.97 -9.15
N ALA A 157 -10.69 -3.49 -8.55
CA ALA A 157 -10.72 -2.18 -7.92
C ALA A 157 -9.76 -2.10 -6.72
N PHE A 158 -9.68 -3.17 -5.92
CA PHE A 158 -8.72 -3.27 -4.83
C PHE A 158 -7.27 -3.23 -5.34
N ALA A 159 -6.95 -3.97 -6.40
CA ALA A 159 -5.64 -3.88 -7.06
C ALA A 159 -5.35 -2.47 -7.60
N ALA A 160 -6.38 -1.70 -8.00
CA ALA A 160 -6.21 -0.30 -8.40
C ALA A 160 -5.94 0.62 -7.19
N VAL A 161 -6.56 0.38 -6.04
CA VAL A 161 -6.26 1.12 -4.80
C VAL A 161 -4.81 0.91 -4.41
N GLU A 162 -4.37 -0.34 -4.24
CA GLU A 162 -3.01 -0.70 -3.83
C GLU A 162 -1.95 -0.30 -4.86
N GLY A 163 -2.23 -0.54 -6.14
CA GLY A 163 -1.27 -0.37 -7.22
C GLY A 163 -1.25 1.03 -7.86
N ILE A 164 -2.36 1.81 -7.79
CA ILE A 164 -2.45 3.12 -8.45
C ILE A 164 -2.53 4.25 -7.44
N PHE A 165 -3.49 4.21 -6.49
CA PHE A 165 -3.74 5.34 -5.59
C PHE A 165 -2.59 5.67 -4.66
N PHE A 166 -1.71 4.72 -4.39
CA PHE A 166 -0.52 4.92 -3.57
C PHE A 166 0.75 5.20 -4.38
N SER A 167 0.75 4.85 -5.68
CA SER A 167 1.98 4.85 -6.49
C SER A 167 2.63 6.22 -6.65
N GLY A 168 1.85 7.28 -6.87
CA GLY A 168 2.37 8.65 -6.99
C GLY A 168 2.97 9.16 -5.68
N SER A 169 2.31 8.86 -4.56
CA SER A 169 2.79 9.22 -3.23
C SER A 169 4.09 8.49 -2.86
N PHE A 170 4.17 7.18 -3.09
CA PHE A 170 5.41 6.41 -2.90
C PHE A 170 6.55 6.92 -3.79
N CYS A 171 6.29 7.15 -5.07
CA CYS A 171 7.28 7.71 -5.98
C CYS A 171 7.83 9.05 -5.47
N SER A 172 6.98 9.90 -4.91
CA SER A 172 7.36 11.19 -4.35
C SER A 172 8.24 11.05 -3.10
N ILE A 173 7.96 10.08 -2.23
CA ILE A 173 8.80 9.79 -1.06
C ILE A 173 10.14 9.20 -1.49
N PHE A 174 10.17 8.30 -2.47
CA PHE A 174 11.42 7.76 -3.00
C PHE A 174 12.26 8.80 -3.76
N TRP A 175 11.64 9.84 -4.29
CA TRP A 175 12.36 11.02 -4.76
C TRP A 175 13.14 11.70 -3.61
N MET A 176 12.55 11.83 -2.42
CA MET A 176 13.26 12.34 -1.24
C MET A 176 14.40 11.38 -0.82
N LYS A 177 14.17 10.06 -0.87
CA LYS A 177 15.21 9.04 -0.65
C LYS A 177 16.41 9.25 -1.59
N SER A 178 16.15 9.51 -2.88
CA SER A 178 17.21 9.75 -3.88
C SER A 178 18.02 11.01 -3.60
N ARG A 179 17.49 11.95 -2.81
CA ARG A 179 18.18 13.17 -2.35
C ARG A 179 18.91 12.97 -1.02
N GLY A 180 18.80 11.80 -0.39
CA GLY A 180 19.46 11.46 0.86
C GLY A 180 18.86 12.13 2.10
N ILE A 181 17.59 12.54 2.07
CA ILE A 181 16.86 13.20 3.17
C ILE A 181 15.71 12.37 3.67
N MET A 182 15.30 12.57 4.94
CA MET A 182 14.16 11.89 5.57
C MET A 182 14.27 10.36 5.51
N GLN A 183 15.39 9.82 5.94
CA GLN A 183 15.70 8.38 5.79
C GLN A 183 14.71 7.48 6.54
N GLY A 184 14.26 7.86 7.73
CA GLY A 184 13.26 7.11 8.49
C GLY A 184 11.93 7.03 7.76
N LEU A 185 11.42 8.18 7.25
CA LEU A 185 10.25 8.24 6.37
C LEU A 185 10.41 7.32 5.15
N CYS A 186 11.56 7.40 4.48
CA CYS A 186 11.83 6.62 3.29
C CYS A 186 11.93 5.11 3.59
N ASN A 187 12.51 4.73 4.73
CA ASN A 187 12.63 3.33 5.15
C ASN A 187 11.27 2.74 5.52
N ALA A 188 10.46 3.48 6.30
CA ALA A 188 9.07 3.10 6.58
C ALA A 188 8.30 2.83 5.29
N ASN A 189 8.34 3.79 4.36
CA ASN A 189 7.64 3.64 3.09
C ASN A 189 8.22 2.55 2.18
N SER A 190 9.50 2.19 2.32
CA SER A 190 10.07 1.04 1.61
C SER A 190 9.51 -0.29 2.11
N LEU A 191 9.22 -0.41 3.42
CA LEU A 191 8.57 -1.57 4.01
C LEU A 191 7.11 -1.65 3.57
N ILE A 192 6.36 -0.56 3.75
CA ILE A 192 4.95 -0.48 3.35
C ILE A 192 4.80 -0.76 1.85
N PHE A 193 5.60 -0.14 0.99
CA PHE A 193 5.55 -0.37 -0.46
C PHE A 193 5.76 -1.83 -0.86
N LYS A 194 6.55 -2.62 -0.12
CA LYS A 194 6.69 -4.06 -0.34
C LYS A 194 5.40 -4.81 -0.01
N ASP A 195 4.77 -4.44 1.09
CA ASP A 195 3.51 -5.05 1.52
C ASP A 195 2.40 -4.73 0.52
N GLU A 196 2.26 -3.46 0.09
CA GLU A 196 1.24 -3.05 -0.89
C GLU A 196 1.41 -3.73 -2.25
N ASN A 197 2.66 -3.93 -2.71
CA ASN A 197 2.89 -4.72 -3.91
C ASN A 197 2.45 -6.19 -3.74
N LEU A 198 2.67 -6.78 -2.57
CA LEU A 198 2.24 -8.15 -2.28
C LEU A 198 0.71 -8.25 -2.20
N HIS A 199 0.04 -7.25 -1.60
CA HIS A 199 -1.41 -7.14 -1.54
C HIS A 199 -2.03 -7.03 -2.95
N CYS A 200 -1.48 -6.13 -3.76
CA CYS A 200 -1.88 -5.95 -5.15
C CYS A 200 -1.68 -7.22 -5.98
N ASP A 201 -0.51 -7.86 -5.86
CA ASP A 201 -0.19 -9.09 -6.59
C ASP A 201 -1.08 -10.26 -6.15
N PHE A 202 -1.45 -10.33 -4.87
CA PHE A 202 -2.40 -11.33 -4.39
C PHE A 202 -3.81 -11.13 -4.98
N ALA A 203 -4.32 -9.91 -5.00
CA ALA A 203 -5.61 -9.61 -5.62
C ALA A 203 -5.61 -10.00 -7.12
N ILE A 204 -4.55 -9.66 -7.85
CA ILE A 204 -4.36 -10.03 -9.27
C ILE A 204 -4.25 -11.55 -9.42
N HIS A 205 -3.56 -12.24 -8.52
CA HIS A 205 -3.46 -13.70 -8.51
C HIS A 205 -4.84 -14.35 -8.39
N LEU A 206 -5.69 -13.86 -7.48
CA LEU A 206 -7.05 -14.35 -7.34
C LEU A 206 -7.87 -14.11 -8.61
N VAL A 207 -7.79 -12.92 -9.21
CA VAL A 207 -8.47 -12.61 -10.49
C VAL A 207 -8.03 -13.57 -11.59
N ASN A 208 -6.75 -13.87 -11.67
CA ASN A 208 -6.21 -14.68 -12.75
C ASN A 208 -6.46 -16.18 -12.61
N ASN A 209 -6.48 -16.71 -11.38
CA ASN A 209 -6.38 -18.15 -11.15
C ASN A 209 -7.55 -18.74 -10.34
N HIS A 210 -8.33 -17.91 -9.65
CA HIS A 210 -9.34 -18.39 -8.71
C HIS A 210 -10.75 -17.86 -8.96
N LEU A 211 -10.96 -17.14 -10.07
CA LEU A 211 -12.28 -16.74 -10.54
C LEU A 211 -12.76 -17.66 -11.67
N ASP A 212 -14.03 -18.07 -11.60
CA ASP A 212 -14.69 -18.80 -12.68
C ASP A 212 -15.00 -17.85 -13.87
N GLU A 213 -15.34 -16.59 -13.57
CA GLU A 213 -15.64 -15.56 -14.59
C GLU A 213 -14.82 -14.28 -14.28
N LYS A 214 -13.81 -14.04 -15.13
CA LYS A 214 -13.04 -12.78 -15.06
C LYS A 214 -13.83 -11.63 -15.68
N PRO A 215 -13.67 -10.39 -15.16
CA PRO A 215 -14.16 -9.21 -15.86
C PRO A 215 -13.53 -9.12 -17.26
N SER A 216 -14.28 -8.62 -18.24
CA SER A 216 -13.74 -8.41 -19.58
C SER A 216 -12.57 -7.41 -19.56
N GLU A 217 -11.64 -7.53 -20.52
CA GLU A 217 -10.53 -6.56 -20.65
C GLU A 217 -11.05 -5.11 -20.70
N LYS A 218 -12.15 -4.87 -21.41
CA LYS A 218 -12.79 -3.55 -21.44
C LYS A 218 -13.17 -3.09 -20.03
N ARG A 219 -13.75 -3.97 -19.22
CA ARG A 219 -14.18 -3.63 -17.86
C ARG A 219 -13.00 -3.38 -16.92
N ILE A 220 -11.96 -4.21 -17.02
CA ILE A 220 -10.70 -4.02 -16.29
C ILE A 220 -10.09 -2.65 -16.62
N LYS A 221 -10.01 -2.30 -17.91
CA LYS A 221 -9.51 -0.99 -18.35
C LYS A 221 -10.36 0.16 -17.80
N GLU A 222 -11.68 0.07 -17.84
CA GLU A 222 -12.58 1.07 -17.27
C GLU A 222 -12.28 1.34 -15.78
N ILE A 223 -12.06 0.28 -14.99
CA ILE A 223 -11.73 0.39 -13.56
C ILE A 223 -10.39 1.10 -13.39
N LEU A 224 -9.32 0.57 -14.00
CA LEU A 224 -7.96 1.08 -13.81
C LEU A 224 -7.79 2.51 -14.34
N LEU A 225 -8.39 2.82 -15.49
CA LEU A 225 -8.30 4.16 -16.08
C LEU A 225 -9.08 5.20 -15.27
N SER A 226 -10.22 4.82 -14.69
CA SER A 226 -10.96 5.74 -13.80
C SER A 226 -10.17 6.07 -12.52
N ALA A 227 -9.44 5.10 -11.94
CA ALA A 227 -8.54 5.33 -10.83
C ALA A 227 -7.34 6.20 -11.24
N LEU A 228 -6.75 5.93 -12.42
CA LEU A 228 -5.62 6.69 -12.95
C LEU A 228 -5.93 8.19 -13.07
N GLU A 229 -7.09 8.55 -13.58
CA GLU A 229 -7.45 9.97 -13.74
C GLU A 229 -7.57 10.68 -12.38
N ILE A 230 -8.10 10.00 -11.36
CA ILE A 230 -8.15 10.54 -10.00
C ILE A 230 -6.75 10.69 -9.41
N GLU A 231 -5.86 9.71 -9.62
CA GLU A 231 -4.48 9.79 -9.14
C GLU A 231 -3.69 10.89 -9.84
N LYS A 232 -3.85 11.04 -11.17
CA LYS A 232 -3.23 12.14 -11.91
C LYS A 232 -3.66 13.50 -11.36
N GLU A 233 -4.95 13.71 -11.13
CA GLU A 233 -5.47 14.94 -10.53
C GLU A 233 -4.89 15.16 -9.14
N PHE A 234 -4.88 14.10 -8.30
CA PHE A 234 -4.35 14.18 -6.93
C PHE A 234 -2.91 14.68 -6.92
N ILE A 235 -2.02 13.99 -7.63
CA ILE A 235 -0.56 14.19 -7.48
C ILE A 235 0.00 15.33 -8.35
N THR A 236 -0.78 15.87 -9.28
CA THR A 236 -0.33 16.96 -10.16
C THR A 236 -1.07 18.28 -9.97
N GLU A 237 -2.30 18.24 -9.47
CA GLU A 237 -3.16 19.42 -9.32
C GLU A 237 -3.50 19.71 -7.86
N SER A 238 -3.98 18.70 -7.12
CA SER A 238 -4.39 18.87 -5.73
C SER A 238 -3.20 18.92 -4.78
N LEU A 239 -2.20 18.06 -5.00
CA LEU A 239 -0.93 18.03 -4.27
C LEU A 239 0.24 17.98 -5.27
N PRO A 240 0.58 19.11 -5.92
CA PRO A 240 1.52 19.08 -7.03
C PRO A 240 2.92 18.64 -6.63
N VAL A 241 3.45 17.56 -7.24
CA VAL A 241 4.82 17.09 -7.03
C VAL A 241 5.89 18.14 -7.36
N SER A 242 5.54 19.19 -8.10
CA SER A 242 6.42 20.33 -8.34
C SER A 242 6.83 21.08 -7.06
N LEU A 243 6.02 20.96 -5.97
CA LEU A 243 6.35 21.52 -4.65
C LEU A 243 7.65 20.92 -4.06
N ILE A 244 7.96 19.69 -4.41
CA ILE A 244 9.20 19.00 -4.01
C ILE A 244 10.23 18.91 -5.14
N GLY A 245 10.04 19.66 -6.21
CA GLY A 245 10.96 19.75 -7.34
C GLY A 245 10.88 18.63 -8.37
N MET A 246 9.82 17.80 -8.34
CA MET A 246 9.57 16.79 -9.36
C MET A 246 8.84 17.35 -10.59
N ASN A 247 9.04 16.72 -11.73
CA ASN A 247 8.35 17.08 -12.97
C ASN A 247 6.98 16.40 -13.06
N SER A 248 5.91 17.20 -13.07
CA SER A 248 4.54 16.70 -13.11
C SER A 248 4.20 15.89 -14.38
N ASN A 249 4.80 16.22 -15.53
CA ASN A 249 4.58 15.44 -16.77
C ASN A 249 5.24 14.07 -16.69
N LEU A 250 6.45 13.99 -16.11
CA LEU A 250 7.09 12.70 -15.87
C LEU A 250 6.31 11.88 -14.82
N MET A 251 5.69 12.53 -13.83
CA MET A 251 4.83 11.83 -12.89
C MET A 251 3.59 11.25 -13.58
N LYS A 252 2.93 11.99 -14.47
CA LYS A 252 1.83 11.45 -15.29
C LYS A 252 2.26 10.24 -16.11
N GLN A 253 3.41 10.32 -16.77
CA GLN A 253 3.99 9.18 -17.51
C GLN A 253 4.29 7.98 -16.60
N TYR A 254 4.79 8.24 -15.37
CA TYR A 254 5.02 7.19 -14.38
C TYR A 254 3.72 6.46 -13.99
N LEU A 255 2.64 7.21 -13.74
CA LEU A 255 1.35 6.62 -13.42
C LEU A 255 0.79 5.79 -14.58
N GLU A 256 0.96 6.26 -15.81
CA GLU A 256 0.59 5.50 -17.02
C GLU A 256 1.42 4.22 -17.16
N PHE A 257 2.72 4.29 -16.86
CA PHE A 257 3.58 3.10 -16.82
C PHE A 257 3.12 2.08 -15.77
N VAL A 258 2.72 2.54 -14.58
CA VAL A 258 2.18 1.67 -13.51
C VAL A 258 0.90 0.97 -13.98
N VAL A 259 -0.02 1.70 -14.60
CA VAL A 259 -1.28 1.13 -15.13
C VAL A 259 -1.00 0.11 -16.23
N ASP A 260 -0.09 0.38 -17.16
CA ASP A 260 0.32 -0.58 -18.18
C ASP A 260 0.88 -1.87 -17.55
N GLY A 261 1.63 -1.74 -16.45
CA GLY A 261 2.12 -2.88 -15.67
C GLY A 261 1.00 -3.72 -15.07
N LEU A 262 -0.01 -3.09 -14.47
CA LEU A 262 -1.17 -3.75 -13.89
C LEU A 262 -2.03 -4.43 -14.98
N LEU A 263 -2.24 -3.76 -16.11
CA LEU A 263 -2.95 -4.34 -17.25
C LEU A 263 -2.28 -5.63 -17.73
N LEU A 264 -0.95 -5.62 -17.90
CA LEU A 264 -0.20 -6.81 -18.27
C LEU A 264 -0.33 -7.94 -17.26
N LYS A 265 -0.21 -7.63 -15.95
CA LYS A 265 -0.38 -8.62 -14.88
C LYS A 265 -1.79 -9.23 -14.87
N LEU A 266 -2.81 -8.47 -15.24
CA LEU A 266 -4.19 -8.93 -15.38
C LEU A 266 -4.48 -9.66 -16.71
N GLY A 267 -3.47 -9.82 -17.57
CA GLY A 267 -3.60 -10.49 -18.87
C GLY A 267 -4.25 -9.63 -19.96
N CYS A 268 -4.26 -8.30 -19.78
CA CYS A 268 -4.78 -7.33 -20.72
C CYS A 268 -3.67 -6.72 -21.60
N SER A 269 -4.04 -6.10 -22.69
CA SER A 269 -3.13 -5.29 -23.51
C SER A 269 -2.83 -3.96 -22.82
N LYS A 270 -1.60 -3.45 -22.99
CA LYS A 270 -1.22 -2.09 -22.53
C LYS A 270 -2.10 -1.04 -23.20
N GLU A 271 -2.30 0.06 -22.49
CA GLU A 271 -3.05 1.22 -22.99
C GLU A 271 -2.12 2.32 -23.52
N PHE A 272 -1.08 2.65 -22.76
CA PHE A 272 -0.22 3.83 -23.02
C PHE A 272 1.08 3.49 -23.75
N ASN A 273 1.67 2.32 -23.49
CA ASN A 273 2.96 1.87 -24.05
C ASN A 273 4.11 2.84 -23.76
N VAL A 274 4.14 3.40 -22.56
CA VAL A 274 5.18 4.33 -22.10
C VAL A 274 6.30 3.62 -21.36
N GLU A 275 7.49 4.25 -21.31
CA GLU A 275 8.64 3.77 -20.55
C GLU A 275 8.67 4.40 -19.15
N GLN A 276 9.35 3.71 -18.20
CA GLN A 276 9.59 4.22 -16.86
C GLN A 276 10.44 5.51 -16.91
N PRO A 277 9.88 6.67 -16.46
CA PRO A 277 10.62 7.93 -16.59
C PRO A 277 11.62 8.20 -15.46
N PHE A 278 11.48 7.48 -14.32
CA PHE A 278 12.29 7.72 -13.12
C PHE A 278 13.27 6.57 -12.86
N LYS A 279 14.56 6.79 -13.13
CA LYS A 279 15.60 5.77 -12.91
C LYS A 279 15.73 5.31 -11.45
N PHE A 280 15.47 6.20 -10.47
CA PHE A 280 15.49 5.82 -9.07
C PHE A 280 14.40 4.80 -8.74
N MET A 281 13.25 4.82 -9.41
CA MET A 281 12.20 3.84 -9.24
C MET A 281 12.58 2.46 -9.79
N GLU A 282 13.44 2.39 -10.79
CA GLU A 282 14.00 1.11 -11.28
C GLU A 282 14.87 0.45 -10.19
N GLN A 283 15.67 1.25 -9.48
CA GLN A 283 16.49 0.77 -8.35
C GLN A 283 15.60 0.26 -7.19
N ILE A 284 14.57 1.02 -6.83
CA ILE A 284 13.59 0.61 -5.82
C ILE A 284 12.91 -0.72 -6.23
N ALA A 285 12.53 -0.87 -7.50
CA ALA A 285 11.92 -2.12 -7.98
C ALA A 285 12.87 -3.32 -7.91
N VAL A 286 14.18 -3.13 -8.07
CA VAL A 286 15.19 -4.20 -7.89
C VAL A 286 15.36 -4.53 -6.40
N GLU A 287 15.45 -3.51 -5.53
CA GLU A 287 15.54 -3.70 -4.06
C GLU A 287 14.33 -4.46 -3.51
N THR A 288 13.12 -4.18 -4.03
CA THR A 288 11.89 -4.85 -3.60
C THR A 288 11.75 -6.28 -4.15
N LYS A 289 12.32 -6.59 -5.32
CA LYS A 289 12.36 -7.94 -5.91
C LYS A 289 13.51 -8.79 -5.43
N GLY A 290 14.50 -8.20 -4.74
CA GLY A 290 15.63 -8.93 -4.15
C GLY A 290 15.13 -10.06 -3.26
N ASN A 291 15.86 -11.18 -3.27
CA ASN A 291 15.48 -12.45 -2.67
C ASN A 291 14.82 -12.26 -1.31
N PHE A 292 13.54 -12.55 -1.23
CA PHE A 292 12.71 -12.43 -0.04
C PHE A 292 13.33 -13.14 1.20
N PHE A 293 14.17 -14.14 0.97
CA PHE A 293 14.89 -14.88 2.01
C PHE A 293 16.28 -14.32 2.34
N GLU A 294 16.85 -13.45 1.50
CA GLU A 294 18.23 -12.94 1.65
C GLU A 294 18.32 -11.49 2.12
N SER A 295 17.30 -10.68 1.96
CA SER A 295 17.35 -9.27 2.35
C SER A 295 16.32 -8.89 3.41
N ARG A 296 16.60 -9.24 4.65
CA ARG A 296 16.36 -8.24 5.69
C ARG A 296 17.34 -7.11 5.35
N THR A 297 16.82 -5.99 4.85
CA THR A 297 17.65 -4.84 4.48
C THR A 297 18.62 -4.52 5.61
N MET A 298 19.90 -4.26 5.30
CA MET A 298 20.93 -3.93 6.30
C MET A 298 20.62 -2.64 7.09
N GLU A 299 19.54 -1.95 6.78
CA GLU A 299 19.02 -0.75 7.45
C GLU A 299 18.06 -1.08 8.60
N TYR A 300 17.72 -2.37 8.75
CA TYR A 300 16.82 -2.86 9.78
C TYR A 300 17.60 -3.19 11.05
N GLN A 301 17.59 -2.28 12.02
CA GLN A 301 18.04 -2.59 13.36
C GLN A 301 16.91 -3.28 14.12
N LYS A 302 17.07 -4.58 14.42
CA LYS A 302 16.23 -5.22 15.45
C LYS A 302 16.20 -4.31 16.67
N ALA A 303 15.02 -3.90 17.11
CA ALA A 303 14.84 -3.35 18.43
C ALA A 303 15.56 -4.31 19.40
N LYS A 304 16.59 -3.81 20.10
CA LYS A 304 17.29 -4.61 21.10
C LYS A 304 16.29 -4.84 22.21
N LEU A 305 15.63 -5.99 22.17
CA LEU A 305 14.97 -6.56 23.34
C LEU A 305 16.09 -6.97 24.34
N ASN A 306 16.77 -5.97 24.88
CA ASN A 306 17.71 -6.11 25.98
C ASN A 306 16.99 -5.74 27.28
N GLU A 307 15.86 -6.37 27.54
CA GLU A 307 15.38 -6.54 28.91
C GLU A 307 15.33 -8.03 29.18
N THR A 308 16.35 -8.51 29.85
CA THR A 308 16.34 -9.81 30.51
C THR A 308 15.19 -9.76 31.52
N ILE A 309 14.08 -10.41 31.20
CA ILE A 309 13.03 -10.68 32.17
C ILE A 309 13.65 -11.62 33.18
N THR A 310 14.15 -11.08 34.32
CA THR A 310 14.49 -11.89 35.46
C THR A 310 13.19 -12.22 36.18
N PHE A 311 12.76 -13.47 36.04
CA PHE A 311 11.79 -14.02 36.99
C PHE A 311 12.47 -14.15 38.34
N THR A 312 12.19 -13.25 39.26
CA THR A 312 12.43 -13.49 40.68
C THR A 312 11.29 -14.36 41.17
N GLU A 313 11.59 -15.64 41.40
CA GLU A 313 10.74 -16.52 42.20
C GLU A 313 10.84 -16.03 43.64
N ASP A 314 9.82 -15.30 44.11
CA ASP A 314 9.52 -15.16 45.52
C ASP A 314 8.05 -15.56 45.73
N PHE A 315 7.91 -16.75 46.31
CA PHE A 315 6.68 -17.24 46.90
C PHE A 315 6.49 -16.65 48.31
#